data_0ae473ee334fb30d1cb297ab7a1a73d1
#
_entry.id   0ae473ee334fb30d1cb297ab7a1a73d1
#
_cell.length_a   1.000
_cell.length_b   1.000
_cell.length_c   1.000
_cell.angle_alpha   90.00
_cell.angle_beta   90.00
_cell.angle_gamma   90.00
#
_symmetry.space_group_name_H-M   'P 1'
#
loop_
_entity.id
_entity.type
_entity.pdbx_description
1 polymer ?
#
loop_
_entity_poly.entity_id
_entity_poly.type
_entity_poly.pdbx_seq_one_letter_code
_entity_poly.pdbx_strand_id
1 'polypeptide(L)'
;VQSYQYKEEKIALKDLSPGEKTEKKTAVGQVLNTIMWGKTFRTSNKNAWLTLPGLSAYIPEYNFVDGFWLGVKLKTGVKLSESSTLRFVPSFYYTTARKNWIGQGELTLDYAPRNRGYLSLSGGLLSADYNSESGESRLINSMSSSLFGHSHLKLYENTFFTVDHAIEPANGLLFSSSLSWQRRKMLDNHIRKSWFK
;
A
#
# COMPACT_ATOMS: atom_id res chain seq x y z
N VAL A 1 46.18 -7.93 32.25
CA VAL A 1 46.06 -6.52 31.86
C VAL A 1 44.94 -6.36 30.78
N GLN A 2 44.80 -7.26 29.77
CA GLN A 2 43.78 -7.19 28.75
C GLN A 2 42.33 -7.41 29.23
N SER A 3 42.12 -8.16 30.33
CA SER A 3 40.76 -8.45 30.83
C SER A 3 40.09 -7.25 31.54
N TYR A 4 40.87 -6.33 32.04
CA TYR A 4 40.37 -5.13 32.70
C TYR A 4 39.87 -4.07 31.70
N GLN A 5 40.60 -3.88 30.62
CA GLN A 5 40.17 -2.94 29.54
C GLN A 5 38.85 -3.36 28.88
N TYR A 6 38.65 -4.66 28.68
CA TYR A 6 37.40 -5.17 28.07
C TYR A 6 36.16 -4.96 28.95
N LYS A 7 36.35 -4.88 30.26
CA LYS A 7 35.25 -4.65 31.23
C LYS A 7 34.87 -3.18 31.30
N GLU A 8 35.84 -2.27 31.18
CA GLU A 8 35.60 -0.82 31.14
C GLU A 8 34.92 -0.40 29.83
N GLU A 9 35.32 -0.94 28.68
CA GLU A 9 34.66 -0.67 27.39
C GLU A 9 33.18 -1.14 27.38
N LYS A 10 32.86 -2.28 28.00
CA LYS A 10 31.47 -2.75 28.12
C LYS A 10 30.63 -1.87 29.05
N ILE A 11 31.22 -1.27 30.06
CA ILE A 11 30.54 -0.35 30.95
C ILE A 11 30.28 0.97 30.22
N ALA A 12 31.25 1.50 29.50
CA ALA A 12 31.11 2.73 28.73
C ALA A 12 30.07 2.62 27.58
N LEU A 13 30.00 1.45 26.92
CA LEU A 13 28.98 1.19 25.90
C LEU A 13 27.55 1.03 26.48
N LYS A 14 27.42 0.60 27.73
CA LYS A 14 26.12 0.46 28.39
C LYS A 14 25.54 1.81 28.81
N ASP A 15 26.40 2.78 29.12
CA ASP A 15 25.99 4.13 29.47
C ASP A 15 25.69 5.01 28.26
N LEU A 16 26.09 4.58 27.04
CA LEU A 16 25.81 5.23 25.77
C LEU A 16 24.52 4.73 25.10
N SER A 17 23.91 3.68 25.60
CA SER A 17 22.56 3.34 25.11
C SER A 17 21.59 4.41 25.61
N PRO A 18 20.89 5.15 24.71
CA PRO A 18 19.88 6.09 25.13
C PRO A 18 18.86 5.30 25.94
N GLY A 19 18.78 5.59 27.24
CA GLY A 19 17.76 4.99 28.08
C GLY A 19 16.43 5.16 27.39
N GLU A 20 15.73 4.05 27.15
CA GLU A 20 14.38 4.00 26.67
C GLU A 20 13.53 4.80 27.66
N LYS A 21 13.46 6.11 27.45
CA LYS A 21 12.46 6.95 28.12
C LYS A 21 11.13 6.46 27.61
N THR A 22 10.53 5.56 28.38
CA THR A 22 9.12 5.21 28.26
C THR A 22 8.33 6.46 28.62
N GLU A 23 8.30 7.44 27.71
CA GLU A 23 7.38 8.56 27.83
C GLU A 23 5.98 7.95 27.86
N LYS A 24 5.31 8.08 28.99
CA LYS A 24 3.87 7.83 29.09
C LYS A 24 3.21 8.78 28.10
N LYS A 25 3.00 8.30 26.87
CA LYS A 25 2.33 9.08 25.83
C LYS A 25 0.97 9.46 26.37
N THR A 26 0.74 10.75 26.54
CA THR A 26 -0.56 11.31 26.94
C THR A 26 -1.62 10.75 26.01
N ALA A 27 -2.85 10.53 26.47
CA ALA A 27 -3.95 9.99 25.64
C ALA A 27 -4.11 10.76 24.33
N VAL A 28 -3.96 12.08 24.36
CA VAL A 28 -3.95 12.95 23.16
C VAL A 28 -2.78 12.58 22.22
N GLY A 29 -1.59 12.36 22.74
CA GLY A 29 -0.42 11.96 21.94
C GLY A 29 -0.60 10.59 21.28
N GLN A 30 -1.28 9.65 21.94
CA GLN A 30 -1.60 8.35 21.35
C GLN A 30 -2.64 8.48 20.22
N VAL A 31 -3.65 9.33 20.39
CA VAL A 31 -4.65 9.61 19.36
C VAL A 31 -4.00 10.28 18.15
N LEU A 32 -3.22 11.34 18.35
CA LEU A 32 -2.49 12.02 17.28
C LEU A 32 -1.53 11.06 16.55
N ASN A 33 -0.80 10.24 17.27
CA ASN A 33 0.09 9.23 16.68
C ASN A 33 -0.69 8.22 15.84
N THR A 34 -1.86 7.78 16.29
CA THR A 34 -2.73 6.86 15.55
C THR A 34 -3.28 7.53 14.27
N ILE A 35 -3.67 8.80 14.34
CA ILE A 35 -4.14 9.55 13.18
C ILE A 35 -3.01 9.75 12.16
N MET A 36 -1.81 10.11 12.62
CA MET A 36 -0.69 10.39 11.73
C MET A 36 -0.09 9.13 11.08
N TRP A 37 0.09 8.07 11.86
CA TRP A 37 0.82 6.86 11.42
C TRP A 37 -0.08 5.65 11.17
N GLY A 38 -1.36 5.76 11.49
CA GLY A 38 -2.30 4.65 11.39
C GLY A 38 -2.19 3.68 12.57
N LYS A 39 -3.01 2.63 12.53
CA LYS A 39 -3.05 1.61 13.59
C LYS A 39 -3.44 0.25 13.04
N THR A 40 -2.78 -0.78 13.58
CA THR A 40 -3.18 -2.16 13.35
C THR A 40 -3.94 -2.69 14.56
N PHE A 41 -5.18 -3.07 14.33
CA PHE A 41 -6.02 -3.76 15.30
C PHE A 41 -5.83 -5.26 15.13
N ARG A 42 -5.73 -5.99 16.23
CA ARG A 42 -5.61 -7.45 16.24
C ARG A 42 -6.64 -8.05 17.19
N THR A 43 -7.19 -9.18 16.81
CA THR A 43 -8.08 -9.97 17.69
C THR A 43 -7.28 -10.52 18.88
N SER A 44 -7.95 -10.83 19.98
CA SER A 44 -7.31 -11.33 21.23
C SER A 44 -6.42 -12.57 21.00
N ASN A 45 -6.84 -13.48 20.13
CA ASN A 45 -6.06 -14.66 19.73
C ASN A 45 -5.01 -14.36 18.63
N LYS A 46 -4.86 -13.08 18.20
CA LYS A 46 -3.94 -12.59 17.15
C LYS A 46 -4.11 -13.25 15.77
N ASN A 47 -5.19 -13.97 15.56
CA ASN A 47 -5.42 -14.67 14.28
C ASN A 47 -5.96 -13.73 13.19
N ALA A 48 -6.64 -12.64 13.57
CA ALA A 48 -7.12 -11.66 12.60
C ALA A 48 -6.57 -10.27 12.90
N TRP A 49 -6.37 -9.48 11.84
CA TRP A 49 -5.90 -8.11 11.96
C TRP A 49 -6.55 -7.20 10.92
N LEU A 50 -6.68 -5.92 11.26
CA LEU A 50 -7.10 -4.83 10.40
C LEU A 50 -6.13 -3.67 10.58
N THR A 51 -5.48 -3.24 9.52
CA THR A 51 -4.59 -2.08 9.50
C THR A 51 -5.29 -0.91 8.81
N LEU A 52 -5.48 0.17 9.56
CA LEU A 52 -5.92 1.45 9.04
C LEU A 52 -4.67 2.28 8.74
N PRO A 53 -4.53 2.84 7.52
CA PRO A 53 -3.42 3.73 7.20
C PRO A 53 -3.56 5.05 7.98
N GLY A 54 -2.44 5.68 8.31
CA GLY A 54 -2.43 7.03 8.86
C GLY A 54 -2.40 8.09 7.77
N LEU A 55 -2.60 9.35 8.17
CA LEU A 55 -2.53 10.50 7.26
C LEU A 55 -1.16 10.63 6.59
N SER A 56 -0.08 10.22 7.24
CA SER A 56 1.27 10.21 6.66
C SER A 56 1.41 9.29 5.44
N ALA A 57 0.57 8.26 5.33
CA ALA A 57 0.52 7.37 4.18
C ALA A 57 -0.46 7.85 3.09
N TYR A 58 -1.22 8.90 3.39
CA TYR A 58 -2.22 9.46 2.50
C TYR A 58 -1.63 10.64 1.74
N ILE A 59 -1.05 10.34 0.58
CA ILE A 59 -0.66 11.37 -0.38
C ILE A 59 -1.74 11.41 -1.44
N PRO A 60 -2.56 12.48 -1.51
CA PRO A 60 -3.62 12.57 -2.51
C PRO A 60 -3.00 12.61 -3.91
N GLU A 61 -3.36 11.64 -4.73
CA GLU A 61 -3.01 11.67 -6.15
C GLU A 61 -3.86 12.77 -6.84
N TYR A 62 -3.23 13.51 -7.74
CA TYR A 62 -3.89 14.51 -8.55
C TYR A 62 -3.54 14.34 -10.03
N ASN A 63 -4.54 14.39 -10.91
CA ASN A 63 -4.36 14.41 -12.34
C ASN A 63 -5.50 15.17 -13.03
N PHE A 64 -5.33 15.55 -14.30
CA PHE A 64 -6.31 16.33 -15.03
C PHE A 64 -7.58 15.59 -15.43
N VAL A 65 -7.58 14.29 -15.37
CA VAL A 65 -8.73 13.44 -15.70
C VAL A 65 -9.64 13.29 -14.49
N ASP A 66 -9.08 12.85 -13.37
CA ASP A 66 -9.85 12.48 -12.17
C ASP A 66 -9.93 13.61 -11.12
N GLY A 67 -9.02 14.60 -11.20
CA GLY A 67 -8.80 15.54 -10.12
C GLY A 67 -8.06 14.90 -8.95
N PHE A 68 -8.46 15.22 -7.72
CA PHE A 68 -7.93 14.56 -6.53
C PHE A 68 -8.60 13.20 -6.31
N TRP A 69 -7.79 12.23 -5.90
CA TRP A 69 -8.24 10.95 -5.40
C TRP A 69 -8.38 11.01 -3.89
N LEU A 70 -9.59 11.00 -3.39
CA LEU A 70 -9.91 11.06 -1.97
C LEU A 70 -10.44 9.70 -1.53
N GLY A 71 -9.69 8.96 -0.72
CA GLY A 71 -10.12 7.63 -0.33
C GLY A 71 -9.16 6.92 0.61
N VAL A 72 -9.29 5.61 0.72
CA VAL A 72 -8.56 4.81 1.67
C VAL A 72 -8.20 3.45 1.10
N LYS A 73 -7.01 2.96 1.48
CA LYS A 73 -6.56 1.60 1.24
C LYS A 73 -6.41 0.89 2.58
N LEU A 74 -7.22 -0.13 2.81
CA LEU A 74 -7.19 -0.94 4.03
C LEU A 74 -6.34 -2.19 3.80
N LYS A 75 -5.81 -2.75 4.89
CA LYS A 75 -5.14 -4.06 4.86
C LYS A 75 -5.73 -4.90 5.98
N THR A 76 -6.30 -6.02 5.65
CA THR A 76 -6.84 -6.97 6.62
C THR A 76 -6.38 -8.38 6.31
N GLY A 77 -6.43 -9.25 7.30
CA GLY A 77 -6.11 -10.64 7.09
C GLY A 77 -6.47 -11.51 8.27
N VAL A 78 -6.53 -12.80 8.01
CA VAL A 78 -6.81 -13.83 8.99
C VAL A 78 -5.90 -15.03 8.79
N LYS A 79 -5.33 -15.54 9.86
CA LYS A 79 -4.64 -16.83 9.87
C LYS A 79 -5.69 -17.93 9.93
N LEU A 80 -5.76 -18.74 8.90
CA LEU A 80 -6.66 -19.89 8.81
C LEU A 80 -6.06 -21.11 9.51
N SER A 81 -4.73 -21.25 9.42
CA SER A 81 -3.94 -22.27 10.11
C SER A 81 -2.53 -21.74 10.40
N GLU A 82 -1.65 -22.56 10.97
CA GLU A 82 -0.24 -22.18 11.18
C GLU A 82 0.49 -21.89 9.87
N SER A 83 0.08 -22.55 8.78
CA SER A 83 0.70 -22.44 7.45
C SER A 83 -0.16 -21.72 6.42
N SER A 84 -1.36 -21.24 6.78
CA SER A 84 -2.27 -20.60 5.81
C SER A 84 -2.77 -19.26 6.32
N THR A 85 -2.68 -18.26 5.45
CA THR A 85 -3.10 -16.89 5.75
C THR A 85 -3.92 -16.34 4.59
N LEU A 86 -5.09 -15.80 4.90
CA LEU A 86 -5.92 -15.08 3.96
C LEU A 86 -5.74 -13.57 4.20
N ARG A 87 -5.37 -12.83 3.16
CA ARG A 87 -5.21 -11.37 3.20
C ARG A 87 -6.20 -10.73 2.24
N PHE A 88 -6.80 -9.62 2.66
CA PHE A 88 -7.67 -8.81 1.81
C PHE A 88 -7.27 -7.34 1.89
N VAL A 89 -7.07 -6.73 0.73
CA VAL A 89 -6.59 -5.35 0.58
C VAL A 89 -7.55 -4.55 -0.30
N PRO A 90 -8.68 -4.09 0.25
CA PRO A 90 -9.59 -3.20 -0.48
C PRO A 90 -9.05 -1.77 -0.51
N SER A 91 -9.31 -1.07 -1.61
CA SER A 91 -9.11 0.37 -1.73
C SER A 91 -10.27 1.03 -2.46
N PHE A 92 -10.71 2.19 -1.95
CA PHE A 92 -11.81 2.97 -2.49
C PHE A 92 -11.42 4.43 -2.53
N TYR A 93 -11.69 5.08 -3.67
CA TYR A 93 -11.38 6.49 -3.88
C TYR A 93 -12.53 7.19 -4.58
N TYR A 94 -12.78 8.42 -4.19
CA TYR A 94 -13.65 9.34 -4.89
C TYR A 94 -12.81 10.27 -5.75
N THR A 95 -13.11 10.39 -7.03
CA THR A 95 -12.43 11.26 -7.98
C THR A 95 -13.17 12.59 -8.11
N THR A 96 -12.52 13.70 -7.76
CA THR A 96 -13.22 15.00 -7.63
C THR A 96 -13.64 15.62 -8.95
N ALA A 97 -12.88 15.44 -10.03
CA ALA A 97 -13.20 15.99 -11.34
C ALA A 97 -14.25 15.16 -12.09
N ARG A 98 -14.12 13.84 -12.06
CA ARG A 98 -15.09 12.92 -12.67
C ARG A 98 -16.35 12.72 -11.83
N LYS A 99 -16.31 13.07 -10.54
CA LYS A 99 -17.39 12.85 -9.57
C LYS A 99 -17.84 11.37 -9.52
N ASN A 100 -16.86 10.46 -9.57
CA ASN A 100 -17.12 9.03 -9.64
C ASN A 100 -16.32 8.28 -8.55
N TRP A 101 -16.82 7.12 -8.16
CA TRP A 101 -16.12 6.20 -7.26
C TRP A 101 -15.33 5.20 -8.08
N ILE A 102 -14.08 5.01 -7.68
CA ILE A 102 -13.19 3.99 -8.20
C ILE A 102 -12.65 3.16 -7.05
N GLY A 103 -12.24 1.94 -7.33
CA GLY A 103 -11.69 1.09 -6.30
C GLY A 103 -11.28 -0.27 -6.81
N GLN A 104 -10.49 -0.95 -6.01
CA GLN A 104 -10.04 -2.31 -6.27
C GLN A 104 -9.96 -3.11 -4.97
N GLY A 105 -9.99 -4.42 -5.12
CA GLY A 105 -9.75 -5.37 -4.05
C GLY A 105 -8.75 -6.42 -4.49
N GLU A 106 -7.90 -6.86 -3.57
CA GLU A 106 -6.99 -7.98 -3.75
C GLU A 106 -7.18 -8.95 -2.59
N LEU A 107 -7.52 -10.19 -2.90
CA LEU A 107 -7.67 -11.29 -1.95
C LEU A 107 -6.57 -12.31 -2.21
N THR A 108 -5.67 -12.49 -1.26
CA THR A 108 -4.55 -13.43 -1.38
C THR A 108 -4.65 -14.52 -0.32
N LEU A 109 -4.65 -15.76 -0.75
CA LEU A 109 -4.54 -16.94 0.09
C LEU A 109 -3.14 -17.53 -0.01
N ASP A 110 -2.34 -17.39 1.04
CA ASP A 110 -1.08 -18.12 1.19
C ASP A 110 -1.41 -19.48 1.82
N TYR A 111 -1.39 -20.56 1.04
CA TYR A 111 -1.79 -21.90 1.50
C TYR A 111 -0.61 -22.85 1.72
N ALA A 112 0.53 -22.61 1.09
CA ALA A 112 1.74 -23.40 1.23
C ALA A 112 3.00 -22.50 1.22
N PRO A 113 3.24 -21.70 2.28
CA PRO A 113 4.32 -20.70 2.28
C PRO A 113 5.73 -21.33 2.17
N ARG A 114 5.93 -22.56 2.63
CA ARG A 114 7.20 -23.28 2.47
C ARG A 114 7.49 -23.60 1.00
N ASN A 115 6.45 -23.85 0.21
CA ASN A 115 6.52 -24.16 -1.21
C ASN A 115 6.12 -22.94 -2.07
N ARG A 116 6.18 -21.72 -1.52
CA ARG A 116 5.76 -20.48 -2.19
C ARG A 116 4.35 -20.57 -2.80
N GLY A 117 3.47 -21.40 -2.21
CA GLY A 117 2.11 -21.62 -2.70
C GLY A 117 1.18 -20.50 -2.30
N TYR A 118 0.66 -19.76 -3.29
CA TYR A 118 -0.38 -18.77 -3.10
C TYR A 118 -1.39 -18.73 -4.24
N LEU A 119 -2.58 -18.25 -3.94
CA LEU A 119 -3.62 -17.89 -4.89
C LEU A 119 -4.02 -16.44 -4.62
N SER A 120 -3.99 -15.58 -5.64
CA SER A 120 -4.43 -14.19 -5.55
C SER A 120 -5.56 -13.93 -6.53
N LEU A 121 -6.60 -13.24 -6.06
CA LEU A 121 -7.71 -12.74 -6.83
C LEU A 121 -7.71 -11.22 -6.70
N SER A 122 -7.62 -10.52 -7.79
CA SER A 122 -7.69 -9.06 -7.79
C SER A 122 -8.71 -8.57 -8.81
N GLY A 123 -9.36 -7.46 -8.51
CA GLY A 123 -10.30 -6.87 -9.44
C GLY A 123 -10.78 -5.51 -8.99
N GLY A 124 -11.31 -4.75 -9.94
CA GLY A 124 -11.78 -3.41 -9.66
C GLY A 124 -11.96 -2.53 -10.88
N LEU A 125 -12.19 -1.26 -10.57
CA LEU A 125 -12.33 -0.16 -11.52
C LEU A 125 -11.35 0.94 -11.11
N LEU A 126 -10.34 1.22 -11.93
CA LEU A 126 -9.34 2.25 -11.68
C LEU A 126 -9.02 3.05 -12.93
N SER A 127 -8.52 4.27 -12.74
CA SER A 127 -7.83 4.98 -13.82
C SER A 127 -6.40 4.49 -13.92
N ALA A 128 -6.02 3.95 -15.06
CA ALA A 128 -4.69 3.42 -15.33
C ALA A 128 -4.01 4.24 -16.44
N ASP A 129 -2.68 4.25 -16.42
CA ASP A 129 -1.89 4.91 -17.45
C ASP A 129 -1.62 3.96 -18.61
N TYR A 130 -1.74 4.46 -19.85
CA TYR A 130 -1.37 3.73 -21.07
C TYR A 130 0.12 3.42 -21.13
N ASN A 131 0.95 4.27 -20.51
CA ASN A 131 2.40 4.13 -20.52
C ASN A 131 2.94 3.88 -19.11
N SER A 132 2.47 2.83 -18.46
CA SER A 132 2.90 2.46 -17.09
C SER A 132 4.40 2.14 -16.99
N GLU A 133 5.07 1.87 -18.10
CA GLU A 133 6.51 1.57 -18.18
C GLU A 133 7.38 2.82 -18.41
N SER A 134 6.79 4.00 -18.59
CA SER A 134 7.54 5.26 -18.83
C SER A 134 8.43 5.69 -17.64
N GLY A 135 8.31 5.03 -16.50
CA GLY A 135 9.09 5.35 -15.30
C GLY A 135 8.61 6.60 -14.55
N GLU A 136 7.63 7.32 -15.08
CA GLU A 136 7.03 8.46 -14.38
C GLU A 136 6.12 7.98 -13.25
N SER A 137 6.53 8.26 -12.01
CA SER A 137 5.68 7.91 -10.87
C SER A 137 4.43 8.80 -10.87
N ARG A 138 3.29 8.23 -10.44
CA ARG A 138 2.04 8.99 -10.27
C ARG A 138 2.20 10.21 -9.35
N LEU A 139 3.11 10.13 -8.37
CA LEU A 139 3.44 11.24 -7.49
C LEU A 139 4.13 12.39 -8.23
N ILE A 140 5.12 12.10 -9.09
CA ILE A 140 5.80 13.09 -9.91
C ILE A 140 4.81 13.76 -10.85
N ASN A 141 3.95 12.99 -11.51
CA ASN A 141 2.89 13.55 -12.36
C ASN A 141 1.89 14.38 -11.56
N SER A 142 1.52 13.97 -10.34
CA SER A 142 0.62 14.75 -9.48
C SER A 142 1.23 16.11 -9.13
N MET A 143 2.52 16.15 -8.80
CA MET A 143 3.24 17.39 -8.56
C MET A 143 3.36 18.24 -9.84
N SER A 144 3.73 17.64 -10.95
CA SER A 144 3.86 18.34 -12.24
C SER A 144 2.52 18.90 -12.72
N SER A 145 1.46 18.12 -12.63
CA SER A 145 0.12 18.54 -13.04
C SER A 145 -0.43 19.66 -12.16
N SER A 146 -0.25 19.58 -10.82
CA SER A 146 -0.76 20.59 -9.89
C SER A 146 0.01 21.91 -9.95
N LEU A 147 1.34 21.84 -10.05
CA LEU A 147 2.20 23.03 -9.97
C LEU A 147 2.43 23.67 -11.34
N PHE A 148 2.70 22.88 -12.37
CA PHE A 148 3.13 23.38 -13.68
C PHE A 148 2.09 23.26 -14.80
N GLY A 149 0.97 22.61 -14.52
CA GLY A 149 -0.07 22.41 -15.51
C GLY A 149 0.30 21.44 -16.64
N HIS A 150 1.33 20.62 -16.46
CA HIS A 150 1.75 19.62 -17.41
C HIS A 150 1.36 18.23 -16.90
N SER A 151 0.57 17.50 -17.68
CA SER A 151 0.25 16.10 -17.41
C SER A 151 0.79 15.26 -18.56
N HIS A 152 1.69 14.36 -18.24
CA HIS A 152 2.26 13.41 -19.19
C HIS A 152 1.48 12.09 -19.22
N LEU A 153 0.57 11.88 -18.27
CA LEU A 153 -0.23 10.67 -18.17
C LEU A 153 -1.42 10.72 -19.15
N LYS A 154 -1.53 9.68 -19.97
CA LYS A 154 -2.74 9.37 -20.74
C LYS A 154 -3.51 8.27 -20.00
N LEU A 155 -4.57 8.66 -19.32
CA LEU A 155 -5.34 7.76 -18.48
C LEU A 155 -6.50 7.13 -19.27
N TYR A 156 -6.76 5.88 -18.92
CA TYR A 156 -7.96 5.15 -19.34
C TYR A 156 -8.62 4.52 -18.09
N GLU A 157 -9.92 4.36 -18.16
CA GLU A 157 -10.67 3.60 -17.17
C GLU A 157 -10.45 2.12 -17.43
N ASN A 158 -9.92 1.41 -16.45
CA ASN A 158 -9.67 -0.02 -16.50
C ASN A 158 -10.60 -0.74 -15.52
N THR A 159 -11.52 -1.53 -16.05
CA THR A 159 -12.23 -2.54 -15.27
C THR A 159 -11.50 -3.85 -15.47
N PHE A 160 -11.06 -4.48 -14.40
CA PHE A 160 -10.24 -5.67 -14.51
C PHE A 160 -10.57 -6.72 -13.46
N PHE A 161 -10.23 -7.95 -13.80
CA PHE A 161 -10.23 -9.08 -12.90
C PHE A 161 -9.01 -9.95 -13.23
N THR A 162 -8.23 -10.33 -12.23
CA THR A 162 -7.02 -11.15 -12.40
C THR A 162 -6.99 -12.26 -11.35
N VAL A 163 -6.59 -13.42 -11.79
CA VAL A 163 -6.32 -14.59 -10.95
C VAL A 163 -4.87 -14.98 -11.14
N ASP A 164 -4.11 -14.96 -10.06
CA ASP A 164 -2.70 -15.37 -10.05
C ASP A 164 -2.51 -16.54 -9.11
N HIS A 165 -1.79 -17.55 -9.58
CA HIS A 165 -1.43 -18.72 -8.78
C HIS A 165 0.04 -19.03 -8.97
N ALA A 166 0.73 -19.36 -7.88
CA ALA A 166 2.08 -19.91 -7.96
C ALA A 166 2.28 -20.97 -6.88
N ILE A 167 3.15 -21.94 -7.19
CA ILE A 167 3.59 -22.98 -6.28
C ILE A 167 4.96 -23.53 -6.72
N GLU A 168 5.79 -23.88 -5.77
CA GLU A 168 7.06 -24.59 -5.98
C GLU A 168 6.91 -26.04 -5.51
N PRO A 169 6.41 -26.98 -6.37
CA PRO A 169 6.14 -28.36 -5.97
C PRO A 169 7.42 -29.14 -5.65
N ALA A 170 8.54 -28.78 -6.26
CA ALA A 170 9.85 -29.33 -5.99
C ALA A 170 10.88 -28.21 -5.93
N ASN A 171 11.96 -28.42 -5.18
CA ASN A 171 13.01 -27.40 -4.99
C ASN A 171 13.58 -26.92 -6.33
N GLY A 172 13.47 -25.62 -6.59
CA GLY A 172 13.91 -24.98 -7.84
C GLY A 172 12.92 -25.08 -9.02
N LEU A 173 11.78 -25.77 -8.88
CA LEU A 173 10.73 -25.84 -9.90
C LEU A 173 9.53 -24.97 -9.51
N LEU A 174 9.52 -23.73 -9.97
CA LEU A 174 8.40 -22.79 -9.75
C LEU A 174 7.39 -22.91 -10.90
N PHE A 175 6.16 -23.28 -10.57
CA PHE A 175 5.02 -23.20 -11.47
C PHE A 175 4.21 -21.94 -11.15
N SER A 176 3.97 -21.10 -12.17
CA SER A 176 3.15 -19.90 -12.03
C SER A 176 2.16 -19.78 -13.19
N SER A 177 0.95 -19.33 -12.88
CA SER A 177 -0.10 -19.09 -13.87
C SER A 177 -0.84 -17.80 -13.53
N SER A 178 -1.21 -17.04 -14.56
CA SER A 178 -1.96 -15.80 -14.43
C SER A 178 -3.05 -15.76 -15.50
N LEU A 179 -4.27 -15.43 -15.09
CA LEU A 179 -5.40 -15.19 -15.97
C LEU A 179 -5.92 -13.79 -15.69
N SER A 180 -5.91 -12.92 -16.71
CA SER A 180 -6.37 -11.54 -16.57
C SER A 180 -7.43 -11.22 -17.64
N TRP A 181 -8.50 -10.58 -17.20
CA TRP A 181 -9.50 -9.97 -18.06
C TRP A 181 -9.53 -8.47 -17.80
N GLN A 182 -9.56 -7.67 -18.87
CA GLN A 182 -9.56 -6.21 -18.77
C GLN A 182 -10.51 -5.60 -19.80
N ARG A 183 -11.26 -4.59 -19.35
CA ARG A 183 -12.04 -3.70 -20.21
C ARG A 183 -11.51 -2.29 -20.05
N ARG A 184 -11.01 -1.70 -21.13
CA ARG A 184 -10.42 -0.36 -21.17
C ARG A 184 -11.37 0.61 -21.85
N LYS A 185 -11.57 1.78 -21.23
CA LYS A 185 -12.35 2.88 -21.78
C LYS A 185 -11.51 4.15 -21.75
N MET A 186 -11.41 4.84 -22.88
CA MET A 186 -10.69 6.12 -22.96
C MET A 186 -11.31 7.15 -22.02
N LEU A 187 -10.47 7.95 -21.39
CA LEU A 187 -10.86 9.06 -20.53
C LEU A 187 -10.37 10.38 -21.10
N ASP A 188 -11.23 11.39 -21.05
CA ASP A 188 -10.91 12.75 -21.46
C ASP A 188 -10.46 13.60 -20.27
N ASN A 189 -9.65 14.63 -20.53
CA ASN A 189 -9.24 15.58 -19.53
C ASN A 189 -10.40 16.47 -19.11
N HIS A 190 -10.76 16.48 -17.84
CA HIS A 190 -11.83 17.30 -17.26
C HIS A 190 -11.31 18.64 -16.73
N ILE A 191 -10.04 18.74 -16.41
CA ILE A 191 -9.39 19.95 -15.87
C ILE A 191 -8.40 20.45 -16.91
N ARG A 192 -8.55 21.73 -17.32
CA ARG A 192 -7.70 22.39 -18.33
C ARG A 192 -6.79 23.48 -17.77
N LYS A 193 -6.86 23.78 -16.47
CA LYS A 193 -6.12 24.87 -15.85
C LYS A 193 -5.28 24.35 -14.69
N SER A 194 -4.02 24.79 -14.64
CA SER A 194 -3.17 24.61 -13.45
C SER A 194 -3.55 25.63 -12.37
N TRP A 195 -3.14 25.36 -11.13
CA TRP A 195 -3.35 26.25 -9.99
C TRP A 195 -2.47 27.50 -10.08
N PHE A 196 -1.34 27.41 -10.73
CA PHE A 196 -0.43 28.51 -10.99
C PHE A 196 -0.40 28.80 -12.49
N LYS A 197 -0.73 30.06 -12.83
CA LYS A 197 -0.54 30.64 -14.15
C LYS A 197 0.82 31.29 -14.21
#